data_0f80164779c6579cc4abb3d3befd47f5
#
_entry.id   0f80164779c6579cc4abb3d3befd47f5
#
_cell.length_a   1.000
_cell.length_b   1.000
_cell.length_c   1.000
_cell.angle_alpha   90.00
_cell.angle_beta   90.00
_cell.angle_gamma   90.00
#
_symmetry.space_group_name_H-M   'P 1'
#
loop_
_entity.id
_entity.type
_entity.pdbx_description
1 polymer ?
#
loop_
_entity_poly.entity_id
_entity_poly.type
_entity_poly.pdbx_seq_one_letter_code
_entity_poly.pdbx_strand_id
1 'polypeptide(L)'
;MEKRFFIMAIAFLSIFIFGCKKDEPPKTPVTLIDGEENKEAYNEFLKTNLATILSDETALENNFVYSPFSYRRALESLTLVTDDFNDSPYFGAKLLKDANGNNFKSKTEVILNKDMFNIKNKIDEFVLKDFPSGAENESKKIQNNVLGETILKPSYESENALVVINATAFEGKWEEAFKKSRTYKDNFTTISGDVVEKDFMQGNIDNVVLQNELVDIGRKSMETPGDYAYFVDVKNPTAENILKVARELPGYIQSMENHSTSFGVGERGTVFLAVPKCDIKTNVDILELEKKGVNKEIFEKTFDTNENLERLNDDPIFISGIKQAASFKMDENKIVAKAATEIKTESMMAPVDEPLEIILDSPHFIVTTTNGVITFVALVVK
;
A
#
# COMPACT_ATOMS: atom_id res chain seq x y z
N MET A 1 -36.98 -18.33 -80.85
CA MET A 1 -36.65 -19.03 -79.61
C MET A 1 -35.61 -18.20 -78.84
N GLU A 2 -36.14 -17.29 -77.98
CA GLU A 2 -35.28 -16.42 -77.17
C GLU A 2 -35.02 -17.09 -75.82
N LYS A 3 -33.77 -17.30 -75.49
CA LYS A 3 -33.29 -17.75 -74.16
C LYS A 3 -33.04 -16.53 -73.30
N ARG A 4 -33.97 -16.30 -72.35
CA ARG A 4 -33.75 -15.29 -71.29
C ARG A 4 -32.79 -15.88 -70.22
N PHE A 5 -31.67 -15.24 -70.05
CA PHE A 5 -30.76 -15.50 -68.91
C PHE A 5 -31.24 -14.70 -67.69
N PHE A 6 -31.58 -15.46 -66.63
CA PHE A 6 -31.88 -14.87 -65.30
C PHE A 6 -30.55 -14.74 -64.56
N ILE A 7 -30.10 -13.50 -64.33
CA ILE A 7 -28.98 -13.22 -63.45
C ILE A 7 -29.52 -13.05 -62.03
N MET A 8 -29.19 -14.03 -61.18
CA MET A 8 -29.53 -14.01 -59.77
C MET A 8 -28.43 -13.24 -59.02
N ALA A 9 -28.71 -11.99 -58.63
CA ALA A 9 -27.82 -11.19 -57.79
C ALA A 9 -27.94 -11.69 -56.34
N ILE A 10 -26.90 -12.36 -55.86
CA ILE A 10 -26.75 -12.72 -54.46
C ILE A 10 -26.19 -11.51 -53.75
N ALA A 11 -27.04 -10.77 -53.00
CA ALA A 11 -26.62 -9.73 -52.10
C ALA A 11 -26.00 -10.38 -50.84
N PHE A 12 -24.69 -10.28 -50.67
CA PHE A 12 -24.02 -10.60 -49.42
C PHE A 12 -24.33 -9.52 -48.42
N LEU A 13 -25.26 -9.81 -47.50
CA LEU A 13 -25.53 -8.98 -46.33
C LEU A 13 -24.43 -9.28 -45.30
N SER A 14 -23.38 -8.47 -45.29
CA SER A 14 -22.35 -8.50 -44.26
C SER A 14 -22.96 -7.98 -42.97
N ILE A 15 -23.39 -8.88 -42.08
CA ILE A 15 -23.78 -8.55 -40.70
C ILE A 15 -22.50 -8.24 -39.94
N PHE A 16 -22.16 -6.96 -39.81
CA PHE A 16 -21.21 -6.49 -38.83
C PHE A 16 -21.82 -6.72 -37.44
N ILE A 17 -21.47 -7.82 -36.81
CA ILE A 17 -21.71 -8.01 -35.37
C ILE A 17 -20.73 -7.08 -34.66
N PHE A 18 -21.19 -5.85 -34.37
CA PHE A 18 -20.55 -5.03 -33.33
C PHE A 18 -20.79 -5.77 -32.02
N GLY A 19 -19.77 -6.52 -31.60
CA GLY A 19 -19.72 -7.02 -30.25
C GLY A 19 -19.66 -5.81 -29.30
N CYS A 20 -20.80 -5.48 -28.69
CA CYS A 20 -20.81 -4.61 -27.52
C CYS A 20 -19.90 -5.27 -26.49
N LYS A 21 -18.68 -4.73 -26.29
CA LYS A 21 -17.97 -4.94 -25.03
C LYS A 21 -18.99 -4.53 -23.94
N LYS A 22 -19.33 -5.44 -23.06
CA LYS A 22 -19.96 -5.06 -21.80
C LYS A 22 -18.99 -4.11 -21.14
N ASP A 23 -19.33 -2.84 -21.06
CA ASP A 23 -18.64 -1.88 -20.23
C ASP A 23 -18.66 -2.45 -18.81
N GLU A 24 -17.50 -2.80 -18.30
CA GLU A 24 -17.39 -3.11 -16.87
C GLU A 24 -17.87 -1.88 -16.11
N PRO A 25 -18.71 -2.05 -15.09
CA PRO A 25 -19.15 -0.91 -14.29
C PRO A 25 -17.93 -0.15 -13.79
N PRO A 26 -17.98 1.20 -13.72
CA PRO A 26 -16.87 1.99 -13.26
C PRO A 26 -16.42 1.47 -11.89
N LYS A 27 -15.11 1.25 -11.75
CA LYS A 27 -14.51 0.77 -10.50
C LYS A 27 -14.75 1.84 -9.45
N THR A 28 -15.51 1.52 -8.41
CA THR A 28 -15.77 2.44 -7.32
C THR A 28 -14.64 2.31 -6.29
N PRO A 29 -13.99 3.41 -5.92
CA PRO A 29 -12.96 3.38 -4.90
C PRO A 29 -13.55 2.97 -3.54
N VAL A 30 -12.77 2.26 -2.73
CA VAL A 30 -13.18 1.87 -1.38
C VAL A 30 -12.90 3.02 -0.39
N THR A 31 -13.78 3.19 0.60
CA THR A 31 -13.57 4.14 1.69
C THR A 31 -12.84 3.43 2.82
N LEU A 32 -11.61 3.84 3.08
CA LEU A 32 -10.73 3.28 4.11
C LEU A 32 -10.81 4.04 5.43
N ILE A 33 -11.10 5.34 5.36
CA ILE A 33 -11.23 6.26 6.51
C ILE A 33 -12.46 7.14 6.27
N ASP A 34 -13.27 7.37 7.31
CA ASP A 34 -14.38 8.31 7.25
C ASP A 34 -13.97 9.69 7.81
N GLY A 35 -14.21 10.73 7.02
CA GLY A 35 -14.00 12.12 7.43
C GLY A 35 -12.54 12.59 7.40
N GLU A 36 -12.36 13.88 7.22
CA GLU A 36 -11.03 14.51 7.11
C GLU A 36 -10.27 14.50 8.44
N GLU A 37 -10.97 14.67 9.57
CA GLU A 37 -10.34 14.64 10.91
C GLU A 37 -9.64 13.31 11.18
N ASN A 38 -10.25 12.19 10.77
CA ASN A 38 -9.66 10.87 10.91
C ASN A 38 -8.48 10.66 9.95
N LYS A 39 -8.51 11.25 8.75
CA LYS A 39 -7.36 11.25 7.86
C LYS A 39 -6.19 12.04 8.43
N GLU A 40 -6.45 13.20 9.03
CA GLU A 40 -5.43 13.99 9.73
C GLU A 40 -4.81 13.19 10.88
N ALA A 41 -5.62 12.53 11.71
CA ALA A 41 -5.13 11.67 12.78
C ALA A 41 -4.27 10.49 12.25
N TYR A 42 -4.65 9.91 11.13
CA TYR A 42 -3.84 8.88 10.47
C TYR A 42 -2.52 9.45 9.93
N ASN A 43 -2.53 10.63 9.35
CA ASN A 43 -1.32 11.29 8.86
C ASN A 43 -0.35 11.64 10.02
N GLU A 44 -0.85 12.06 11.18
CA GLU A 44 -0.01 12.29 12.38
C GLU A 44 0.62 10.97 12.89
N PHE A 45 -0.14 9.88 12.89
CA PHE A 45 0.42 8.55 13.16
C PHE A 45 1.56 8.22 12.18
N LEU A 46 1.36 8.46 10.88
CA LEU A 46 2.35 8.14 9.85
C LEU A 46 3.66 8.90 10.02
N LYS A 47 3.64 10.18 10.40
CA LYS A 47 4.85 11.01 10.60
C LYS A 47 5.80 10.38 11.62
N THR A 48 5.26 9.87 12.71
CA THR A 48 6.05 9.19 13.75
C THR A 48 6.42 7.78 13.33
N ASN A 49 5.46 7.04 12.81
CA ASN A 49 5.62 5.61 12.51
C ASN A 49 6.63 5.37 11.37
N LEU A 50 6.52 6.06 10.22
CA LEU A 50 7.44 5.89 9.11
C LEU A 50 8.89 6.19 9.52
N ALA A 51 9.10 7.25 10.29
CA ALA A 51 10.43 7.58 10.79
C ALA A 51 10.99 6.52 11.75
N THR A 52 10.15 5.94 12.61
CA THR A 52 10.53 4.85 13.53
C THR A 52 10.90 3.60 12.76
N ILE A 53 10.07 3.18 11.81
CA ILE A 53 10.30 1.96 11.00
C ILE A 53 11.57 2.08 10.13
N LEU A 54 11.82 3.25 9.55
CA LEU A 54 12.99 3.49 8.69
C LEU A 54 14.24 3.91 9.46
N SER A 55 14.17 4.11 10.78
CA SER A 55 15.36 4.42 11.61
C SER A 55 16.27 3.22 11.84
N ASP A 56 15.84 2.00 11.49
CA ASP A 56 16.69 0.82 11.47
C ASP A 56 17.73 0.95 10.34
N GLU A 57 19.00 0.86 10.69
CA GLU A 57 20.10 0.91 9.71
C GLU A 57 19.92 -0.14 8.60
N THR A 58 19.37 -1.31 8.92
CA THR A 58 19.12 -2.39 7.95
C THR A 58 18.03 -2.04 6.93
N ALA A 59 17.08 -1.18 7.30
CA ALA A 59 16.03 -0.69 6.38
C ALA A 59 16.61 0.25 5.30
N LEU A 60 17.72 0.90 5.56
CA LEU A 60 18.43 1.77 4.61
C LEU A 60 19.48 1.01 3.77
N GLU A 61 19.87 -0.19 4.17
CA GLU A 61 20.82 -1.02 3.42
C GLU A 61 20.17 -1.83 2.29
N ASN A 62 18.86 -2.04 2.36
CA ASN A 62 18.11 -2.88 1.44
C ASN A 62 16.86 -2.18 0.94
N ASN A 63 16.41 -2.55 -0.27
CA ASN A 63 15.08 -2.15 -0.70
C ASN A 63 14.06 -2.62 0.33
N PHE A 64 13.12 -1.74 0.69
CA PHE A 64 12.20 -1.95 1.78
C PHE A 64 10.78 -1.64 1.34
N VAL A 65 9.82 -2.44 1.77
CA VAL A 65 8.39 -2.16 1.61
C VAL A 65 7.65 -2.36 2.92
N TYR A 66 6.73 -1.46 3.18
CA TYR A 66 5.96 -1.40 4.41
C TYR A 66 4.52 -0.95 4.12
N SER A 67 3.55 -1.55 4.80
CA SER A 67 2.16 -1.11 4.79
C SER A 67 1.79 -0.48 6.14
N PRO A 68 1.84 0.85 6.26
CA PRO A 68 1.43 1.51 7.49
C PRO A 68 -0.08 1.31 7.77
N PHE A 69 -0.88 1.18 6.72
CA PHE A 69 -2.30 0.84 6.84
C PHE A 69 -2.51 -0.50 7.55
N SER A 70 -1.84 -1.56 7.08
CA SER A 70 -1.92 -2.90 7.68
C SER A 70 -1.50 -2.88 9.15
N TYR A 71 -0.41 -2.19 9.47
CA TYR A 71 0.07 -2.08 10.83
C TYR A 71 -0.90 -1.31 11.74
N ARG A 72 -1.33 -0.12 11.33
CA ARG A 72 -2.28 0.69 12.11
C ARG A 72 -3.60 -0.07 12.33
N ARG A 73 -4.11 -0.77 11.30
CA ARG A 73 -5.35 -1.55 11.42
C ARG A 73 -5.20 -2.71 12.43
N ALA A 74 -4.03 -3.35 12.48
CA ALA A 74 -3.73 -4.37 13.50
C ALA A 74 -3.70 -3.77 14.91
N LEU A 75 -3.04 -2.62 15.10
CA LEU A 75 -3.01 -1.90 16.38
C LEU A 75 -4.41 -1.51 16.87
N GLU A 76 -5.24 -0.94 15.99
CA GLU A 76 -6.62 -0.58 16.32
C GLU A 76 -7.46 -1.77 16.77
N SER A 77 -7.14 -2.98 16.31
CA SER A 77 -7.86 -4.19 16.71
C SER A 77 -7.55 -4.63 18.14
N LEU A 78 -6.44 -4.18 18.72
CA LEU A 78 -6.15 -4.41 20.14
C LEU A 78 -7.13 -3.66 21.06
N THR A 79 -7.70 -2.52 20.62
CA THR A 79 -8.74 -1.82 21.39
C THR A 79 -10.07 -2.58 21.48
N LEU A 80 -10.25 -3.65 20.67
CA LEU A 80 -11.38 -4.58 20.82
C LEU A 80 -11.20 -5.52 22.02
N VAL A 81 -9.95 -5.73 22.41
CA VAL A 81 -9.55 -6.67 23.50
C VAL A 81 -9.38 -5.95 24.83
N THR A 82 -8.87 -4.74 24.84
CA THR A 82 -8.52 -3.98 26.04
C THR A 82 -8.86 -2.49 25.88
N ASP A 83 -9.20 -1.85 27.01
CA ASP A 83 -9.40 -0.40 27.09
C ASP A 83 -8.11 0.36 27.40
N ASP A 84 -7.04 -0.35 27.77
CA ASP A 84 -5.75 0.23 28.17
C ASP A 84 -5.07 1.07 27.07
N PHE A 85 -5.50 0.93 25.84
CA PHE A 85 -4.96 1.63 24.67
C PHE A 85 -5.89 2.71 24.09
N ASN A 86 -7.13 2.84 24.61
CA ASN A 86 -8.14 3.74 24.06
C ASN A 86 -7.71 5.22 24.07
N ASP A 87 -6.98 5.67 25.07
CA ASP A 87 -6.52 7.03 25.21
C ASP A 87 -5.18 7.30 24.49
N SER A 88 -4.57 6.29 23.89
CA SER A 88 -3.31 6.46 23.17
C SER A 88 -3.55 7.07 21.79
N PRO A 89 -2.91 8.19 21.42
CA PRO A 89 -2.99 8.71 20.06
C PRO A 89 -2.39 7.76 19.03
N TYR A 90 -1.57 6.81 19.47
CA TYR A 90 -0.92 5.82 18.62
C TYR A 90 -1.81 4.60 18.33
N PHE A 91 -2.64 4.15 19.31
CA PHE A 91 -3.59 3.05 19.17
C PHE A 91 -5.04 3.52 18.99
N GLY A 92 -5.42 4.53 19.71
CA GLY A 92 -6.70 5.10 20.09
C GLY A 92 -7.90 4.88 19.16
N ALA A 93 -8.34 5.91 18.47
CA ALA A 93 -9.57 5.85 17.67
C ALA A 93 -9.50 4.80 16.54
N LYS A 94 -10.60 4.09 16.30
CA LYS A 94 -10.77 3.24 15.12
C LYS A 94 -10.93 4.12 13.88
N LEU A 95 -9.83 4.44 13.23
CA LEU A 95 -9.78 5.28 12.05
C LEU A 95 -10.01 4.48 10.77
N LEU A 96 -9.46 3.26 10.71
CA LEU A 96 -9.34 2.46 9.50
C LEU A 96 -10.43 1.39 9.41
N LYS A 97 -10.86 1.08 8.19
CA LYS A 97 -11.82 0.02 7.89
C LYS A 97 -11.20 -1.05 7.02
N ASP A 98 -11.54 -2.31 7.30
CA ASP A 98 -11.30 -3.39 6.36
C ASP A 98 -12.12 -3.17 5.09
N ALA A 99 -11.60 -3.62 3.96
CA ALA A 99 -12.23 -3.42 2.67
C ALA A 99 -12.11 -4.68 1.79
N ASN A 100 -13.07 -4.86 0.92
CA ASN A 100 -13.06 -5.92 -0.09
C ASN A 100 -13.43 -5.35 -1.45
N GLY A 101 -12.62 -4.43 -1.93
CA GLY A 101 -12.74 -3.84 -3.26
C GLY A 101 -11.98 -4.61 -4.33
N ASN A 102 -12.11 -4.17 -5.58
CA ASN A 102 -11.40 -4.81 -6.69
C ASN A 102 -9.88 -4.56 -6.62
N ASN A 103 -9.49 -3.35 -6.23
CA ASN A 103 -8.09 -2.91 -6.22
C ASN A 103 -7.46 -2.92 -4.84
N PHE A 104 -8.27 -2.84 -3.78
CA PHE A 104 -7.81 -2.84 -2.41
C PHE A 104 -8.61 -3.83 -1.58
N LYS A 105 -7.91 -4.71 -0.88
CA LYS A 105 -8.49 -5.67 0.06
C LYS A 105 -7.74 -5.60 1.37
N SER A 106 -8.49 -5.60 2.46
CA SER A 106 -7.95 -5.72 3.80
C SER A 106 -8.89 -6.54 4.67
N LYS A 107 -8.35 -7.41 5.48
CA LYS A 107 -9.09 -8.18 6.47
C LYS A 107 -8.25 -8.32 7.73
N THR A 108 -8.87 -8.05 8.87
CA THR A 108 -8.28 -8.18 10.18
C THR A 108 -9.01 -9.25 10.97
N GLU A 109 -8.27 -10.05 11.70
CA GLU A 109 -8.79 -10.99 12.70
C GLU A 109 -7.97 -10.93 13.98
N VAL A 110 -8.66 -11.08 15.12
CA VAL A 110 -8.10 -11.27 16.45
C VAL A 110 -8.32 -12.74 16.81
N ILE A 111 -7.26 -13.53 16.67
CA ILE A 111 -7.29 -14.96 16.95
C ILE A 111 -7.02 -15.13 18.44
N LEU A 112 -8.03 -15.59 19.17
CA LEU A 112 -8.02 -15.77 20.62
C LEU A 112 -7.74 -17.23 20.98
N ASN A 113 -6.88 -17.46 21.99
CA ASN A 113 -6.65 -18.79 22.53
C ASN A 113 -7.87 -19.25 23.32
N LYS A 114 -8.54 -20.30 22.84
CA LYS A 114 -9.77 -20.84 23.45
C LYS A 114 -9.58 -21.36 24.88
N ASP A 115 -8.34 -21.69 25.26
CA ASP A 115 -8.01 -22.16 26.60
C ASP A 115 -7.78 -21.00 27.59
N MET A 116 -7.73 -19.75 27.09
CA MET A 116 -7.52 -18.53 27.87
C MET A 116 -8.71 -17.57 27.85
N PHE A 117 -9.61 -17.68 26.87
CA PHE A 117 -10.71 -16.73 26.70
C PHE A 117 -12.04 -17.37 26.37
N ASN A 118 -13.13 -16.73 26.83
CA ASN A 118 -14.47 -16.83 26.32
C ASN A 118 -14.88 -15.47 25.66
N ILE A 119 -15.60 -15.50 24.53
CA ILE A 119 -16.17 -14.31 23.91
C ILE A 119 -17.50 -13.99 24.58
N LYS A 120 -17.63 -12.82 25.23
CA LYS A 120 -18.87 -12.32 25.82
C LYS A 120 -19.70 -11.56 24.81
N ASN A 121 -19.06 -10.65 24.05
CA ASN A 121 -19.72 -9.84 23.04
C ASN A 121 -19.31 -10.32 21.65
N LYS A 122 -20.29 -10.52 20.76
CA LYS A 122 -20.01 -10.90 19.38
C LYS A 122 -19.33 -9.75 18.63
N ILE A 123 -18.09 -9.97 18.22
CA ILE A 123 -17.27 -9.06 17.41
C ILE A 123 -16.82 -9.84 16.19
N ASP A 124 -17.01 -9.28 14.99
CA ASP A 124 -16.75 -9.99 13.72
C ASP A 124 -15.27 -10.30 13.48
N GLU A 125 -14.37 -9.57 14.15
CA GLU A 125 -12.94 -9.82 14.12
C GLU A 125 -12.50 -10.96 15.04
N PHE A 126 -13.32 -11.37 16.01
CA PHE A 126 -12.92 -12.37 17.01
C PHE A 126 -13.09 -13.81 16.52
N VAL A 127 -12.03 -14.60 16.65
CA VAL A 127 -11.99 -16.02 16.28
C VAL A 127 -11.31 -16.83 17.40
N LEU A 128 -12.01 -17.77 18.03
CA LEU A 128 -11.45 -18.69 19.00
C LEU A 128 -10.77 -19.88 18.32
N LYS A 129 -9.53 -20.18 18.68
CA LYS A 129 -8.73 -21.29 18.12
C LYS A 129 -7.88 -21.99 19.18
N ASP A 130 -7.53 -23.24 18.87
CA ASP A 130 -6.43 -23.92 19.54
C ASP A 130 -5.09 -23.26 19.21
N PHE A 131 -4.21 -23.15 20.20
CA PHE A 131 -2.84 -22.69 19.97
C PHE A 131 -1.85 -23.86 20.17
N PRO A 132 -0.78 -23.91 19.33
CA PRO A 132 -0.45 -22.99 18.24
C PRO A 132 -1.14 -23.33 16.90
N SER A 133 -1.44 -24.60 16.61
CA SER A 133 -1.74 -25.09 15.26
C SER A 133 -3.04 -24.52 14.66
N GLY A 134 -4.08 -24.34 15.46
CA GLY A 134 -5.34 -23.73 15.01
C GLY A 134 -5.16 -22.27 14.64
N ALA A 135 -4.40 -21.52 15.43
CA ALA A 135 -4.07 -20.13 15.17
C ALA A 135 -3.19 -19.96 13.92
N GLU A 136 -2.20 -20.84 13.74
CA GLU A 136 -1.36 -20.83 12.52
C GLU A 136 -2.18 -21.08 11.25
N ASN A 137 -3.12 -22.03 11.30
CA ASN A 137 -3.98 -22.36 10.17
C ASN A 137 -4.92 -21.19 9.83
N GLU A 138 -5.50 -20.51 10.83
CA GLU A 138 -6.34 -19.33 10.61
C GLU A 138 -5.52 -18.17 10.03
N SER A 139 -4.32 -17.93 10.55
CA SER A 139 -3.40 -16.93 10.02
C SER A 139 -3.02 -17.20 8.54
N LYS A 140 -2.77 -18.44 8.16
CA LYS A 140 -2.54 -18.82 6.75
C LYS A 140 -3.78 -18.62 5.90
N LYS A 141 -4.96 -18.94 6.42
CA LYS A 141 -6.24 -18.81 5.72
C LYS A 141 -6.55 -17.35 5.38
N ILE A 142 -6.41 -16.43 6.34
CA ILE A 142 -6.68 -15.01 6.10
C ILE A 142 -5.71 -14.43 5.06
N GLN A 143 -4.42 -14.77 5.14
CA GLN A 143 -3.45 -14.36 4.14
C GLN A 143 -3.80 -14.90 2.75
N ASN A 144 -4.10 -16.20 2.61
CA ASN A 144 -4.46 -16.78 1.34
C ASN A 144 -5.73 -16.17 0.74
N ASN A 145 -6.72 -15.84 1.57
CA ASN A 145 -7.96 -15.22 1.11
C ASN A 145 -7.76 -13.80 0.57
N VAL A 146 -6.88 -13.01 1.19
CA VAL A 146 -6.62 -11.61 0.82
C VAL A 146 -5.50 -11.50 -0.19
N LEU A 147 -4.37 -12.20 0.06
CA LEU A 147 -3.13 -12.06 -0.71
C LEU A 147 -3.00 -13.11 -1.82
N GLY A 148 -3.77 -14.21 -1.75
CA GLY A 148 -3.62 -15.38 -2.60
C GLY A 148 -2.40 -16.25 -2.26
N GLU A 149 -1.66 -15.91 -1.22
CA GLU A 149 -0.49 -16.66 -0.73
C GLU A 149 -0.22 -16.36 0.75
N THR A 150 0.58 -17.21 1.40
CA THR A 150 1.09 -16.96 2.74
C THR A 150 2.47 -16.32 2.64
N ILE A 151 2.57 -15.01 2.94
CA ILE A 151 3.83 -14.24 2.93
C ILE A 151 4.50 -14.33 4.31
N LEU A 152 3.73 -13.98 5.37
CA LEU A 152 4.18 -14.10 6.75
C LEU A 152 3.98 -15.55 7.21
N LYS A 153 5.08 -16.25 7.49
CA LYS A 153 5.03 -17.62 8.04
C LYS A 153 4.68 -17.54 9.53
N PRO A 154 3.48 -17.95 9.95
CA PRO A 154 3.09 -17.90 11.34
C PRO A 154 3.88 -18.97 12.14
N SER A 155 4.32 -18.58 13.32
CA SER A 155 4.92 -19.46 14.32
C SER A 155 4.48 -18.95 15.68
N TYR A 156 3.66 -19.72 16.37
CA TYR A 156 3.05 -19.35 17.64
C TYR A 156 3.37 -20.41 18.70
N GLU A 157 3.25 -20.03 19.96
CA GLU A 157 3.45 -20.91 21.12
C GLU A 157 2.10 -21.14 21.81
N SER A 158 2.03 -22.20 22.64
CA SER A 158 0.82 -22.54 23.41
C SER A 158 0.44 -21.46 24.42
N GLU A 159 1.44 -20.69 24.88
CA GLU A 159 1.33 -19.61 25.85
C GLU A 159 0.89 -18.28 25.23
N ASN A 160 0.83 -18.18 23.92
CA ASN A 160 0.29 -16.98 23.29
C ASN A 160 -1.20 -16.83 23.58
N ALA A 161 -1.58 -15.73 24.20
CA ALA A 161 -2.96 -15.47 24.59
C ALA A 161 -3.82 -15.12 23.36
N LEU A 162 -3.30 -14.28 22.47
CA LEU A 162 -3.95 -13.87 21.23
C LEU A 162 -2.93 -13.50 20.17
N VAL A 163 -3.41 -13.48 18.93
CA VAL A 163 -2.69 -12.96 17.77
C VAL A 163 -3.61 -12.05 16.98
N VAL A 164 -3.17 -10.84 16.69
CA VAL A 164 -3.82 -9.97 15.70
C VAL A 164 -3.12 -10.15 14.37
N ILE A 165 -3.87 -10.46 13.34
CA ILE A 165 -3.39 -10.50 11.98
C ILE A 165 -4.20 -9.57 11.08
N ASN A 166 -3.52 -8.72 10.32
CA ASN A 166 -4.10 -8.01 9.19
C ASN A 166 -3.40 -8.45 7.91
N ALA A 167 -4.17 -8.78 6.91
CA ALA A 167 -3.70 -9.00 5.55
C ALA A 167 -4.25 -7.90 4.65
N THR A 168 -3.38 -7.23 3.91
CA THR A 168 -3.73 -6.11 3.02
C THR A 168 -3.11 -6.30 1.66
N ALA A 169 -3.91 -6.17 0.61
CA ALA A 169 -3.50 -6.22 -0.79
C ALA A 169 -3.96 -4.98 -1.54
N PHE A 170 -3.09 -4.44 -2.37
CA PHE A 170 -3.38 -3.38 -3.32
C PHE A 170 -2.97 -3.81 -4.72
N GLU A 171 -3.83 -3.61 -5.71
CA GLU A 171 -3.52 -3.81 -7.13
C GLU A 171 -4.02 -2.62 -7.94
N GLY A 172 -3.11 -1.73 -8.34
CA GLY A 172 -3.39 -0.55 -9.14
C GLY A 172 -2.86 -0.69 -10.56
N LYS A 173 -3.74 -0.84 -11.56
CA LYS A 173 -3.35 -0.69 -12.95
C LYS A 173 -3.22 0.79 -13.29
N TRP A 174 -2.22 1.12 -14.08
CA TRP A 174 -2.05 2.49 -14.56
C TRP A 174 -3.23 2.89 -15.45
N GLU A 175 -3.74 4.10 -15.28
CA GLU A 175 -4.71 4.69 -16.21
C GLU A 175 -4.09 4.79 -17.62
N GLU A 176 -2.84 5.22 -17.69
CA GLU A 176 -1.98 5.15 -18.87
C GLU A 176 -0.74 4.31 -18.56
N ALA A 177 -0.65 3.11 -19.14
CA ALA A 177 0.47 2.21 -18.95
C ALA A 177 1.78 2.77 -19.52
N PHE A 178 2.91 2.43 -18.89
CA PHE A 178 4.22 2.68 -19.49
C PHE A 178 4.40 1.83 -20.76
N LYS A 179 4.94 2.41 -21.81
CA LYS A 179 5.18 1.67 -23.06
C LYS A 179 6.42 0.78 -22.91
N LYS A 180 6.29 -0.53 -23.09
CA LYS A 180 7.43 -1.48 -23.03
C LYS A 180 8.56 -1.11 -23.99
N SER A 181 8.25 -0.48 -25.12
CA SER A 181 9.25 0.02 -26.08
C SER A 181 10.05 1.22 -25.56
N ARG A 182 9.65 1.83 -24.45
CA ARG A 182 10.35 2.91 -23.75
C ARG A 182 11.00 2.45 -22.44
N THR A 183 11.02 1.14 -22.18
CA THR A 183 11.82 0.56 -21.11
C THR A 183 13.24 0.38 -21.61
N TYR A 184 14.21 0.91 -20.91
CA TYR A 184 15.63 0.90 -21.26
C TYR A 184 16.50 0.61 -20.02
N LYS A 185 17.73 0.20 -20.26
CA LYS A 185 18.71 -0.01 -19.19
C LYS A 185 19.47 1.25 -18.90
N ASP A 186 19.59 1.59 -17.63
CA ASP A 186 20.35 2.74 -17.16
C ASP A 186 20.97 2.51 -15.80
N ASN A 187 21.84 3.39 -15.40
CA ASN A 187 22.53 3.36 -14.13
C ASN A 187 21.63 3.81 -12.98
N PHE A 188 21.70 3.10 -11.88
CA PHE A 188 21.11 3.46 -10.60
C PHE A 188 22.22 3.59 -9.57
N THR A 189 22.33 4.74 -8.92
CA THR A 189 23.30 4.97 -7.84
C THR A 189 22.69 4.54 -6.51
N THR A 190 23.24 3.51 -5.89
CA THR A 190 22.76 2.99 -4.59
C THR A 190 23.06 3.95 -3.46
N ILE A 191 22.47 3.71 -2.28
CA ILE A 191 22.76 4.52 -1.08
C ILE A 191 24.22 4.41 -0.63
N SER A 192 24.90 3.31 -0.94
CA SER A 192 26.36 3.13 -0.69
C SER A 192 27.24 3.86 -1.71
N GLY A 193 26.64 4.42 -2.78
CA GLY A 193 27.35 5.07 -3.88
C GLY A 193 27.78 4.12 -5.00
N ASP A 194 27.46 2.83 -4.92
CA ASP A 194 27.70 1.89 -6.00
C ASP A 194 26.73 2.16 -7.16
N VAL A 195 27.20 1.90 -8.38
CA VAL A 195 26.37 2.04 -9.59
C VAL A 195 25.97 0.67 -10.09
N VAL A 196 24.67 0.44 -10.23
CA VAL A 196 24.08 -0.80 -10.75
C VAL A 196 23.17 -0.53 -11.93
N GLU A 197 23.13 -1.45 -12.91
CA GLU A 197 22.24 -1.33 -14.08
C GLU A 197 20.83 -1.82 -13.73
N LYS A 198 19.80 -1.04 -14.05
CA LYS A 198 18.39 -1.39 -13.88
C LYS A 198 17.58 -1.13 -15.14
N ASP A 199 16.42 -1.80 -15.25
CA ASP A 199 15.44 -1.55 -16.31
C ASP A 199 14.54 -0.38 -15.89
N PHE A 200 14.68 0.78 -16.54
CA PHE A 200 13.87 1.98 -16.34
C PHE A 200 12.67 2.01 -17.26
N MET A 201 11.50 2.21 -16.71
CA MET A 201 10.27 2.52 -17.45
C MET A 201 10.17 4.03 -17.60
N GLN A 202 9.85 4.51 -18.82
CA GLN A 202 9.66 5.94 -19.08
C GLN A 202 8.26 6.23 -19.62
N GLY A 203 7.64 7.29 -19.12
CA GLY A 203 6.34 7.74 -19.57
C GLY A 203 5.88 9.04 -18.95
N ASN A 204 4.74 9.52 -19.40
CA ASN A 204 4.10 10.69 -18.82
C ASN A 204 3.41 10.32 -17.49
N ILE A 205 3.36 11.30 -16.62
CA ILE A 205 2.61 11.24 -15.37
C ILE A 205 1.67 12.45 -15.27
N ASP A 206 0.90 12.54 -14.20
CA ASP A 206 -0.02 13.64 -13.97
C ASP A 206 0.74 14.98 -13.94
N ASN A 207 0.06 16.06 -14.30
CA ASN A 207 0.67 17.40 -14.35
C ASN A 207 0.85 18.05 -12.97
N VAL A 208 0.27 17.48 -11.91
CA VAL A 208 0.43 17.96 -10.53
C VAL A 208 1.74 17.41 -9.96
N VAL A 209 2.62 18.30 -9.57
CA VAL A 209 3.94 17.98 -8.99
C VAL A 209 4.18 18.77 -7.71
N LEU A 210 5.04 18.25 -6.85
CA LEU A 210 5.57 18.96 -5.70
C LEU A 210 7.09 19.06 -5.85
N GLN A 211 7.62 20.27 -5.76
CA GLN A 211 9.06 20.54 -5.87
C GLN A 211 9.52 21.46 -4.75
N ASN A 212 10.53 21.04 -4.01
CA ASN A 212 11.19 21.86 -3.00
C ASN A 212 12.69 21.50 -2.92
N GLU A 213 13.38 21.99 -1.91
CA GLU A 213 14.82 21.76 -1.72
C GLU A 213 15.17 20.29 -1.41
N LEU A 214 14.19 19.49 -0.94
CA LEU A 214 14.42 18.15 -0.44
C LEU A 214 13.93 17.05 -1.41
N VAL A 215 12.86 17.34 -2.17
CA VAL A 215 12.20 16.35 -3.04
C VAL A 215 11.67 16.97 -4.32
N ASP A 216 11.60 16.13 -5.36
CA ASP A 216 10.68 16.28 -6.48
C ASP A 216 9.71 15.11 -6.46
N ILE A 217 8.39 15.40 -6.45
CA ILE A 217 7.34 14.38 -6.38
C ILE A 217 6.44 14.50 -7.59
N GLY A 218 6.27 13.38 -8.30
CA GLY A 218 5.28 13.23 -9.36
C GLY A 218 4.21 12.21 -8.97
N ARG A 219 2.97 12.45 -9.43
CA ARG A 219 1.84 11.55 -9.23
C ARG A 219 1.47 10.86 -10.53
N LYS A 220 1.08 9.59 -10.45
CA LYS A 220 0.52 8.85 -11.58
C LYS A 220 -0.81 8.23 -11.21
N SER A 221 -1.84 8.54 -12.01
CA SER A 221 -3.20 8.04 -11.86
C SER A 221 -3.32 6.55 -12.23
N MET A 222 -4.24 5.87 -11.55
CA MET A 222 -4.61 4.49 -11.84
C MET A 222 -6.03 4.39 -12.41
N GLU A 223 -6.38 3.25 -13.01
CA GLU A 223 -7.71 3.00 -13.60
C GLU A 223 -8.86 3.20 -12.61
N THR A 224 -8.62 3.00 -11.31
CA THR A 224 -9.62 3.28 -10.27
C THR A 224 -9.46 4.71 -9.82
N PRO A 225 -10.48 5.58 -9.97
CA PRO A 225 -10.43 6.95 -9.49
C PRO A 225 -10.12 7.02 -8.00
N GLY A 226 -9.22 7.92 -7.61
CA GLY A 226 -8.76 8.05 -6.23
C GLY A 226 -7.62 7.12 -5.80
N ASP A 227 -7.21 6.18 -6.67
CA ASP A 227 -6.01 5.40 -6.49
C ASP A 227 -4.84 6.05 -7.24
N TYR A 228 -3.74 6.30 -6.53
CA TYR A 228 -2.55 6.94 -7.09
C TYR A 228 -1.26 6.26 -6.65
N ALA A 229 -0.22 6.43 -7.47
CA ALA A 229 1.16 6.24 -7.07
C ALA A 229 1.90 7.58 -7.07
N TYR A 230 2.66 7.83 -6.02
CA TYR A 230 3.56 8.97 -5.88
C TYR A 230 4.99 8.51 -5.98
N PHE A 231 5.75 9.16 -6.83
CA PHE A 231 7.16 8.91 -7.09
C PHE A 231 7.96 10.05 -6.51
N VAL A 232 8.73 9.75 -5.46
CA VAL A 232 9.40 10.75 -4.61
C VAL A 232 10.90 10.65 -4.85
N ASP A 233 11.43 11.53 -5.69
CA ASP A 233 12.86 11.71 -5.83
C ASP A 233 13.40 12.45 -4.61
N VAL A 234 14.38 11.86 -3.92
CA VAL A 234 15.02 12.47 -2.74
C VAL A 234 16.29 13.16 -3.18
N LYS A 235 16.31 14.48 -3.16
CA LYS A 235 17.49 15.27 -3.48
C LYS A 235 18.59 15.01 -2.47
N ASN A 236 19.79 14.64 -2.98
CA ASN A 236 20.91 14.25 -2.14
C ASN A 236 20.52 13.18 -1.09
N PRO A 237 20.27 11.92 -1.52
CA PRO A 237 19.63 10.87 -0.72
C PRO A 237 20.57 10.25 0.34
N THR A 238 20.96 11.04 1.33
CA THR A 238 21.62 10.56 2.55
C THR A 238 20.60 9.90 3.49
N ALA A 239 21.07 9.06 4.41
CA ALA A 239 20.20 8.47 5.45
C ALA A 239 19.40 9.53 6.20
N GLU A 240 20.02 10.67 6.54
CA GLU A 240 19.35 11.80 7.21
C GLU A 240 18.22 12.38 6.36
N ASN A 241 18.47 12.67 5.07
CA ASN A 241 17.47 13.22 4.16
C ASN A 241 16.34 12.24 3.89
N ILE A 242 16.62 10.94 3.75
CA ILE A 242 15.61 9.89 3.62
C ILE A 242 14.68 9.88 4.84
N LEU A 243 15.23 9.91 6.06
CA LEU A 243 14.43 9.96 7.29
C LEU A 243 13.64 11.25 7.44
N LYS A 244 14.19 12.40 7.00
CA LYS A 244 13.49 13.67 6.98
C LYS A 244 12.32 13.65 6.00
N VAL A 245 12.54 13.14 4.80
CA VAL A 245 11.47 12.94 3.79
C VAL A 245 10.40 12.01 4.33
N ALA A 246 10.76 10.88 4.96
CA ALA A 246 9.80 9.93 5.54
C ALA A 246 8.85 10.60 6.56
N ARG A 247 9.33 11.53 7.38
CA ARG A 247 8.49 12.28 8.34
C ARG A 247 7.53 13.25 7.65
N GLU A 248 7.99 13.89 6.58
CA GLU A 248 7.20 14.89 5.84
C GLU A 248 6.27 14.26 4.79
N LEU A 249 6.49 12.99 4.45
CA LEU A 249 5.81 12.28 3.36
C LEU A 249 4.27 12.39 3.44
N PRO A 250 3.61 12.19 4.61
CA PRO A 250 2.16 12.35 4.72
C PRO A 250 1.68 13.76 4.38
N GLY A 251 2.43 14.79 4.81
CA GLY A 251 2.14 16.19 4.49
C GLY A 251 2.31 16.52 3.01
N TYR A 252 3.33 15.97 2.36
CA TYR A 252 3.54 16.11 0.91
C TYR A 252 2.37 15.51 0.13
N ILE A 253 2.01 14.27 0.43
CA ILE A 253 0.91 13.55 -0.24
C ILE A 253 -0.41 14.30 -0.04
N GLN A 254 -0.74 14.68 1.19
CA GLN A 254 -1.97 15.45 1.50
C GLN A 254 -2.02 16.77 0.74
N SER A 255 -0.89 17.49 0.63
CA SER A 255 -0.82 18.74 -0.13
C SER A 255 -1.05 18.53 -1.62
N MET A 256 -0.54 17.46 -2.19
CA MET A 256 -0.77 17.11 -3.59
C MET A 256 -2.23 16.68 -3.85
N GLU A 257 -2.82 15.89 -2.94
CA GLU A 257 -4.24 15.49 -3.01
C GLU A 257 -5.18 16.71 -2.98
N ASN A 258 -4.89 17.67 -2.13
CA ASN A 258 -5.69 18.87 -1.96
C ASN A 258 -5.34 20.01 -2.94
N HIS A 259 -4.41 19.79 -3.87
CA HIS A 259 -3.87 20.81 -4.77
C HIS A 259 -3.43 22.09 -4.01
N SER A 260 -2.91 21.91 -2.80
CA SER A 260 -2.46 22.99 -1.95
C SER A 260 -1.11 23.53 -2.45
N THR A 261 -0.92 24.83 -2.47
CA THR A 261 0.37 25.45 -2.79
C THR A 261 1.43 25.28 -1.67
N SER A 262 1.05 24.65 -0.56
CA SER A 262 1.99 24.28 0.50
C SER A 262 3.05 23.30 -0.04
N PHE A 263 4.23 23.33 0.54
CA PHE A 263 5.36 22.47 0.19
C PHE A 263 5.86 22.57 -1.26
N GLY A 264 5.37 23.52 -2.07
CA GLY A 264 5.82 23.69 -3.46
C GLY A 264 5.00 22.89 -4.48
N VAL A 265 3.74 22.58 -4.18
CA VAL A 265 2.81 21.97 -5.15
C VAL A 265 2.50 22.97 -6.27
N GLY A 266 2.52 22.48 -7.51
CA GLY A 266 2.17 23.25 -8.71
C GLY A 266 1.78 22.36 -9.86
N GLU A 267 1.27 22.99 -10.94
CA GLU A 267 0.96 22.30 -12.19
C GLU A 267 2.06 22.56 -13.24
N ARG A 268 2.33 21.56 -14.06
CA ARG A 268 3.28 21.63 -15.20
C ARG A 268 2.57 21.19 -16.47
N GLY A 269 3.03 21.67 -17.62
CA GLY A 269 2.44 21.31 -18.91
C GLY A 269 2.59 19.83 -19.24
N THR A 270 3.80 19.31 -19.13
CA THR A 270 4.10 17.88 -19.32
C THR A 270 5.14 17.45 -18.31
N VAL A 271 4.92 16.31 -17.65
CA VAL A 271 5.86 15.73 -16.70
C VAL A 271 6.24 14.33 -17.17
N PHE A 272 7.53 14.10 -17.36
CA PHE A 272 8.10 12.81 -17.67
C PHE A 272 8.64 12.16 -16.39
N LEU A 273 8.38 10.87 -16.25
CA LEU A 273 8.95 10.03 -15.20
C LEU A 273 9.82 8.97 -15.85
N ALA A 274 11.03 8.78 -15.32
CA ALA A 274 11.84 7.58 -15.52
C ALA A 274 12.04 6.91 -14.17
N VAL A 275 11.59 5.65 -14.04
CA VAL A 275 11.61 4.90 -12.79
C VAL A 275 12.02 3.45 -13.02
N PRO A 276 12.92 2.87 -12.18
CA PRO A 276 13.29 1.48 -12.30
C PRO A 276 12.12 0.56 -11.93
N LYS A 277 11.99 -0.57 -12.63
CA LYS A 277 11.15 -1.67 -12.18
C LYS A 277 11.63 -2.16 -10.82
N CYS A 278 10.69 -2.58 -9.99
CA CYS A 278 11.05 -3.15 -8.70
C CYS A 278 10.21 -4.38 -8.36
N ASP A 279 10.82 -5.29 -7.60
CA ASP A 279 10.18 -6.45 -6.97
C ASP A 279 10.81 -6.59 -5.58
N ILE A 280 10.13 -6.05 -4.56
CA ILE A 280 10.63 -5.89 -3.21
C ILE A 280 9.84 -6.80 -2.29
N LYS A 281 10.54 -7.50 -1.41
CA LYS A 281 9.93 -8.30 -0.33
C LYS A 281 10.63 -7.97 0.97
N THR A 282 9.83 -7.63 1.99
CA THR A 282 10.30 -7.30 3.32
C THR A 282 9.63 -8.17 4.37
N ASN A 283 10.42 -8.55 5.36
CA ASN A 283 9.92 -9.15 6.60
C ASN A 283 10.59 -8.41 7.75
N VAL A 284 9.80 -7.65 8.52
CA VAL A 284 10.29 -6.78 9.58
C VAL A 284 9.66 -7.14 10.91
N ASP A 285 10.48 -7.16 11.98
CA ASP A 285 10.04 -7.23 13.36
C ASP A 285 9.80 -5.80 13.88
N ILE A 286 8.53 -5.39 13.82
CA ILE A 286 8.13 -4.03 14.17
C ILE A 286 8.25 -3.79 15.68
N LEU A 287 7.99 -4.81 16.52
CA LEU A 287 8.04 -4.66 17.97
C LEU A 287 9.43 -4.22 18.45
N GLU A 288 10.47 -4.79 17.88
CA GLU A 288 11.85 -4.42 18.26
C GLU A 288 12.20 -2.98 17.84
N LEU A 289 11.61 -2.47 16.75
CA LEU A 289 11.78 -1.08 16.33
C LEU A 289 10.98 -0.12 17.24
N GLU A 290 9.74 -0.45 17.57
CA GLU A 290 8.87 0.35 18.44
C GLU A 290 9.43 0.44 19.87
N LYS A 291 10.04 -0.63 20.38
CA LYS A 291 10.73 -0.63 21.69
C LYS A 291 11.97 0.29 21.73
N LYS A 292 12.52 0.64 20.60
CA LYS A 292 13.60 1.63 20.47
C LYS A 292 13.05 3.05 20.24
N GLY A 293 11.79 3.17 19.84
CA GLY A 293 11.12 4.42 19.48
C GLY A 293 10.48 5.15 20.66
N VAL A 294 9.74 6.22 20.34
CA VAL A 294 9.07 7.10 21.33
C VAL A 294 7.91 6.43 22.06
N ASN A 295 7.41 5.30 21.55
CA ASN A 295 6.24 4.59 22.07
C ASN A 295 6.63 3.37 22.93
N LYS A 296 7.90 3.22 23.29
CA LYS A 296 8.45 2.06 24.03
C LYS A 296 7.57 1.63 25.20
N GLU A 297 7.19 2.56 26.06
CA GLU A 297 6.40 2.26 27.28
C GLU A 297 5.05 1.60 26.98
N ILE A 298 4.44 1.91 25.83
CA ILE A 298 3.17 1.34 25.40
C ILE A 298 3.33 -0.16 25.08
N PHE A 299 4.44 -0.51 24.42
CA PHE A 299 4.70 -1.88 23.96
C PHE A 299 5.34 -2.80 25.03
N GLU A 300 5.77 -2.25 26.15
CA GLU A 300 6.37 -3.01 27.24
C GLU A 300 5.39 -3.30 28.41
N LYS A 301 4.22 -2.64 28.42
CA LYS A 301 3.26 -2.85 29.51
C LYS A 301 2.39 -4.09 29.34
N THR A 302 1.96 -4.65 30.48
CA THR A 302 0.87 -5.63 30.51
C THR A 302 -0.48 -4.92 30.45
N PHE A 303 -1.51 -5.64 30.00
CA PHE A 303 -2.87 -5.10 29.91
C PHE A 303 -3.91 -6.15 30.34
N ASP A 304 -5.10 -5.67 30.73
CA ASP A 304 -6.26 -6.47 31.00
C ASP A 304 -7.26 -6.46 29.85
N THR A 305 -8.12 -7.49 29.80
CA THR A 305 -9.20 -7.52 28.82
C THR A 305 -10.36 -6.64 29.24
N ASN A 306 -11.03 -6.04 28.26
CA ASN A 306 -12.26 -5.30 28.47
C ASN A 306 -13.50 -6.20 28.54
N GLU A 307 -14.70 -5.61 28.58
CA GLU A 307 -15.98 -6.32 28.69
C GLU A 307 -16.30 -7.30 27.56
N ASN A 308 -15.60 -7.25 26.43
CA ASN A 308 -15.85 -8.12 25.28
C ASN A 308 -15.37 -9.56 25.52
N LEU A 309 -14.43 -9.74 26.42
CA LEU A 309 -13.79 -11.02 26.71
C LEU A 309 -13.90 -11.39 28.19
N GLU A 310 -13.97 -12.68 28.46
CA GLU A 310 -13.79 -13.26 29.78
C GLU A 310 -12.48 -14.05 29.80
N ARG A 311 -11.61 -13.72 30.73
CA ARG A 311 -10.38 -14.48 30.99
C ARG A 311 -10.67 -15.75 31.76
N LEU A 312 -10.04 -16.84 31.35
CA LEU A 312 -10.12 -18.13 32.03
C LEU A 312 -8.96 -18.36 33.04
N ASN A 313 -7.95 -17.49 33.00
CA ASN A 313 -6.83 -17.44 33.95
C ASN A 313 -6.43 -15.98 34.23
N ASP A 314 -5.54 -15.79 35.22
CA ASP A 314 -5.07 -14.49 35.69
C ASP A 314 -3.65 -14.16 35.21
N ASP A 315 -3.12 -14.92 34.21
CA ASP A 315 -1.76 -14.69 33.68
C ASP A 315 -1.67 -13.32 33.00
N PRO A 316 -0.60 -12.53 33.21
CA PRO A 316 -0.47 -11.21 32.60
C PRO A 316 -0.39 -11.32 31.09
N ILE A 317 -1.12 -10.43 30.36
CA ILE A 317 -1.11 -10.35 28.92
C ILE A 317 -0.21 -9.18 28.50
N PHE A 318 0.65 -9.40 27.52
CA PHE A 318 1.52 -8.39 26.95
C PHE A 318 1.75 -8.64 25.45
N ILE A 319 2.23 -7.61 24.73
CA ILE A 319 2.55 -7.73 23.30
C ILE A 319 3.91 -8.43 23.17
N SER A 320 3.91 -9.68 22.73
CA SER A 320 5.11 -10.52 22.59
C SER A 320 5.75 -10.47 21.19
N GLY A 321 5.05 -9.96 20.20
CA GLY A 321 5.58 -9.83 18.83
C GLY A 321 4.68 -9.01 17.92
N ILE A 322 5.29 -8.21 17.04
CA ILE A 322 4.61 -7.52 15.95
C ILE A 322 5.49 -7.67 14.71
N LYS A 323 5.02 -8.45 13.75
CA LYS A 323 5.76 -8.72 12.51
C LYS A 323 4.93 -8.37 11.30
N GLN A 324 5.56 -7.79 10.29
CA GLN A 324 4.94 -7.56 9.00
C GLN A 324 5.80 -8.17 7.91
N ALA A 325 5.16 -8.95 7.02
CA ALA A 325 5.72 -9.31 5.73
C ALA A 325 4.96 -8.58 4.64
N ALA A 326 5.68 -7.92 3.75
CA ALA A 326 5.12 -7.17 2.64
C ALA A 326 5.85 -7.49 1.34
N SER A 327 5.13 -7.37 0.22
CA SER A 327 5.72 -7.46 -1.12
C SER A 327 5.19 -6.32 -1.98
N PHE A 328 6.04 -5.78 -2.84
CA PHE A 328 5.73 -4.68 -3.74
C PHE A 328 6.41 -4.91 -5.09
N LYS A 329 5.61 -5.00 -6.13
CA LYS A 329 6.11 -5.18 -7.49
C LYS A 329 5.51 -4.12 -8.41
N MET A 330 6.36 -3.50 -9.22
CA MET A 330 5.96 -2.49 -10.19
C MET A 330 6.53 -2.83 -11.57
N ASP A 331 5.67 -2.81 -12.58
CA ASP A 331 6.02 -2.98 -13.98
C ASP A 331 5.26 -1.96 -14.86
N GLU A 332 5.42 -2.08 -16.18
CA GLU A 332 4.85 -1.13 -17.16
C GLU A 332 3.32 -1.05 -17.11
N ASN A 333 2.64 -2.08 -16.63
CA ASN A 333 1.18 -2.17 -16.65
C ASN A 333 0.56 -1.71 -15.34
N LYS A 334 1.24 -1.97 -14.20
CA LYS A 334 0.63 -1.82 -12.88
C LYS A 334 1.65 -1.81 -11.74
N ILE A 335 1.16 -1.38 -10.59
CA ILE A 335 1.70 -1.80 -9.31
C ILE A 335 0.89 -3.00 -8.83
N VAL A 336 1.58 -4.05 -8.48
CA VAL A 336 1.03 -5.21 -7.84
C VAL A 336 1.70 -5.31 -6.48
N ALA A 337 0.89 -5.06 -5.52
CA ALA A 337 0.81 -5.88 -4.36
C ALA A 337 -0.24 -6.99 -4.61
N LYS A 338 -0.23 -7.61 -5.71
CA LYS A 338 -0.42 -8.82 -6.50
C LYS A 338 -1.63 -8.91 -7.45
N ALA A 339 -1.34 -9.26 -8.69
CA ALA A 339 -1.93 -10.09 -9.78
C ALA A 339 -2.72 -9.43 -10.93
N ALA A 340 -2.46 -9.91 -12.13
CA ALA A 340 -2.49 -9.43 -13.51
C ALA A 340 -3.83 -9.32 -14.27
N THR A 341 -3.94 -8.39 -15.28
CA THR A 341 -4.45 -8.54 -16.67
C THR A 341 -4.45 -7.21 -17.46
N GLU A 342 -4.20 -7.23 -18.79
CA GLU A 342 -3.83 -6.12 -19.69
C GLU A 342 -5.00 -5.56 -20.53
N ILE A 343 -5.06 -4.20 -20.79
CA ILE A 343 -5.79 -3.53 -21.90
C ILE A 343 -5.10 -2.21 -22.27
N LYS A 344 -5.05 -1.86 -23.60
CA LYS A 344 -4.37 -0.68 -24.17
C LYS A 344 -5.34 0.38 -24.70
N THR A 345 -5.01 1.69 -24.57
CA THR A 345 -5.57 2.80 -25.36
C THR A 345 -4.54 3.93 -25.54
N GLU A 346 -4.64 4.72 -26.65
CA GLU A 346 -3.74 5.82 -27.00
C GLU A 346 -4.49 7.16 -27.07
N SER A 347 -3.86 8.29 -26.71
CA SER A 347 -4.38 9.66 -26.91
C SER A 347 -3.28 10.66 -27.27
N MET A 348 -3.68 11.79 -27.96
CA MET A 348 -2.82 12.76 -28.64
C MET A 348 -2.53 14.03 -27.84
N MET A 349 -1.46 14.76 -28.26
CA MET A 349 -0.76 15.87 -27.62
C MET A 349 -1.37 17.26 -27.83
N ALA A 350 -1.13 18.17 -26.86
CA ALA A 350 -1.22 19.62 -26.96
C ALA A 350 0.11 20.29 -26.50
N PRO A 351 0.38 21.58 -26.81
CA PRO A 351 1.74 22.11 -26.96
C PRO A 351 2.42 22.58 -25.66
N VAL A 352 3.71 22.75 -25.75
CA VAL A 352 4.81 22.53 -24.83
C VAL A 352 5.27 23.80 -24.11
N ASP A 353 5.21 23.78 -22.76
CA ASP A 353 6.25 24.35 -21.90
C ASP A 353 7.39 23.32 -21.78
N GLU A 354 8.61 23.72 -21.46
CA GLU A 354 9.70 22.75 -21.30
C GLU A 354 9.28 21.65 -20.32
N PRO A 355 9.36 20.36 -20.71
CA PRO A 355 8.89 19.25 -19.90
C PRO A 355 9.71 19.15 -18.61
N LEU A 356 9.04 18.96 -17.48
CA LEU A 356 9.72 18.57 -16.25
C LEU A 356 10.05 17.06 -16.33
N GLU A 357 11.29 16.72 -16.03
CA GLU A 357 11.73 15.33 -15.93
C GLU A 357 12.01 14.97 -14.46
N ILE A 358 11.39 13.88 -13.98
CA ILE A 358 11.68 13.25 -12.70
C ILE A 358 12.34 11.91 -13.00
N ILE A 359 13.61 11.77 -12.62
CA ILE A 359 14.43 10.59 -12.92
C ILE A 359 14.84 9.95 -11.59
N LEU A 360 14.29 8.78 -11.29
CA LEU A 360 14.55 8.06 -10.03
C LEU A 360 15.76 7.12 -10.17
N ASP A 361 16.92 7.68 -10.43
CA ASP A 361 18.19 6.97 -10.62
C ASP A 361 19.05 6.83 -9.35
N SER A 362 18.46 7.19 -8.22
CA SER A 362 19.05 7.17 -6.90
C SER A 362 18.01 6.76 -5.83
N PRO A 363 18.35 6.64 -4.54
CA PRO A 363 17.39 6.27 -3.49
C PRO A 363 16.13 7.15 -3.48
N HIS A 364 14.96 6.51 -3.57
CA HIS A 364 13.67 7.17 -3.74
C HIS A 364 12.54 6.40 -3.06
N PHE A 365 11.40 7.07 -2.84
CA PHE A 365 10.18 6.41 -2.38
C PHE A 365 9.17 6.22 -3.51
N ILE A 366 8.38 5.14 -3.40
CA ILE A 366 7.16 4.92 -4.15
C ILE A 366 6.03 4.71 -3.15
N VAL A 367 5.00 5.54 -3.21
CA VAL A 367 3.89 5.53 -2.25
C VAL A 367 2.60 5.25 -3.00
N THR A 368 1.77 4.33 -2.49
CA THR A 368 0.42 4.13 -3.03
C THR A 368 -0.63 4.70 -2.10
N THR A 369 -1.66 5.30 -2.69
CA THR A 369 -2.83 5.79 -1.95
C THR A 369 -4.12 5.23 -2.52
N THR A 370 -5.13 5.16 -1.66
CA THR A 370 -6.54 4.91 -2.02
C THR A 370 -7.37 5.98 -1.34
N ASN A 371 -8.02 6.87 -2.13
CA ASN A 371 -8.77 8.03 -1.62
C ASN A 371 -7.97 8.90 -0.63
N GLY A 372 -6.72 9.18 -0.95
CA GLY A 372 -5.81 9.98 -0.13
C GLY A 372 -5.25 9.27 1.11
N VAL A 373 -5.57 7.99 1.33
CA VAL A 373 -5.04 7.18 2.42
C VAL A 373 -3.79 6.45 1.95
N ILE A 374 -2.64 6.70 2.58
CA ILE A 374 -1.38 5.99 2.28
C ILE A 374 -1.53 4.51 2.68
N THR A 375 -1.38 3.62 1.71
CA THR A 375 -1.57 2.17 1.89
C THR A 375 -0.27 1.40 1.94
N PHE A 376 0.68 1.73 1.05
CA PHE A 376 2.03 1.16 1.03
C PHE A 376 3.07 2.24 0.78
N VAL A 377 4.23 2.04 1.38
CA VAL A 377 5.45 2.83 1.16
C VAL A 377 6.57 1.87 0.80
N ALA A 378 7.16 2.03 -0.37
CA ALA A 378 8.35 1.34 -0.80
C ALA A 378 9.53 2.33 -0.82
N LEU A 379 10.66 1.92 -0.30
CA LEU A 379 11.95 2.61 -0.37
C LEU A 379 12.90 1.78 -1.21
N VAL A 380 13.35 2.35 -2.33
CA VAL A 380 14.34 1.74 -3.24
C VAL A 380 15.68 2.39 -2.98
N VAL A 381 16.67 1.60 -2.54
CA VAL A 381 18.02 2.10 -2.18
C VAL A 381 19.15 1.39 -2.94
N LYS A 382 18.84 0.29 -3.63
CA LYS A 382 19.79 -0.46 -4.44
C LYS A 382 19.18 -1.23 -5.59
#